data_11bbd4021d0ba608c78936cd0589e37d
#
_entry.id   11bbd4021d0ba608c78936cd0589e37d
#
_cell.length_a   1.000
_cell.length_b   1.000
_cell.length_c   1.000
_cell.angle_alpha   90.00
_cell.angle_beta   90.00
_cell.angle_gamma   90.00
#
_symmetry.space_group_name_H-M   'P 1'
#
loop_
_entity.id
_entity.type
_entity.pdbx_description
1 polymer ?
#
loop_
_entity_poly.entity_id
_entity_poly.type
_entity_poly.pdbx_seq_one_letter_code
_entity_poly.pdbx_strand_id
1 'polypeptide(L)'
;TGVGNTLSVAANMAFKLRHLGVRAIAPSTTEYAASYSFMMTDRDVLVIISSSGISKRLGKIFDNAEDNGTPVVLITSNPQSSFVKRSKHVIMAYQRDRLFAYGVPFSHNSVNFVIEVLFLFLHASSVDAAEHIKLFSHTYDDLDKIIDFRSGEFIDLED
;
A
#
# COMPACT_ATOMS: atom_id res chain seq x y z
N THR A 1 2.51 -0.04 -5.74
CA THR A 1 3.96 -0.06 -5.91
C THR A 1 4.62 1.26 -5.51
N GLY A 2 5.96 1.36 -5.57
CA GLY A 2 6.76 2.54 -5.29
C GLY A 2 8.15 2.43 -5.90
N VAL A 3 9.07 3.27 -5.46
CA VAL A 3 10.49 3.25 -5.87
C VAL A 3 11.39 3.37 -4.65
N GLY A 4 12.44 2.56 -4.57
CA GLY A 4 13.37 2.56 -3.44
C GLY A 4 12.68 2.17 -2.14
N ASN A 5 12.85 2.97 -1.11
CA ASN A 5 12.31 2.69 0.23
C ASN A 5 10.77 2.74 0.33
N THR A 6 10.06 3.31 -0.66
CA THR A 6 8.59 3.24 -0.66
C THR A 6 8.03 1.88 -1.09
N LEU A 7 8.87 0.96 -1.57
CA LEU A 7 8.47 -0.42 -1.86
C LEU A 7 8.01 -1.16 -0.60
N SER A 8 8.70 -0.96 0.53
CA SER A 8 8.30 -1.55 1.81
C SER A 8 6.95 -1.03 2.30
N VAL A 9 6.69 0.25 2.07
CA VAL A 9 5.40 0.88 2.39
C VAL A 9 4.27 0.32 1.52
N ALA A 10 4.55 0.11 0.23
CA ALA A 10 3.60 -0.53 -0.68
C ALA A 10 3.32 -1.99 -0.28
N ALA A 11 4.33 -2.71 0.20
CA ALA A 11 4.17 -4.07 0.72
C ALA A 11 3.28 -4.09 1.97
N ASN A 12 3.47 -3.16 2.91
CA ASN A 12 2.62 -3.00 4.08
C ASN A 12 1.16 -2.69 3.68
N MET A 13 0.94 -1.79 2.75
CA MET A 13 -0.40 -1.50 2.23
C MET A 13 -1.06 -2.74 1.62
N ALA A 14 -0.34 -3.49 0.79
CA ALA A 14 -0.87 -4.70 0.18
C ALA A 14 -1.18 -5.78 1.23
N PHE A 15 -0.36 -5.90 2.27
CA PHE A 15 -0.61 -6.78 3.40
C PHE A 15 -1.94 -6.42 4.07
N LYS A 16 -2.18 -5.15 4.42
CA LYS A 16 -3.43 -4.68 5.03
C LYS A 16 -4.65 -4.91 4.13
N LEU A 17 -4.54 -4.62 2.83
CA LEU A 17 -5.63 -4.85 1.88
C LEU A 17 -6.03 -6.33 1.78
N ARG A 18 -5.06 -7.26 1.87
CA ARG A 18 -5.35 -8.69 1.89
C ARG A 18 -6.17 -9.13 3.10
N HIS A 19 -5.99 -8.48 4.26
CA HIS A 19 -6.85 -8.74 5.43
C HIS A 19 -8.32 -8.38 5.19
N LEU A 20 -8.59 -7.47 4.27
CA LEU A 20 -9.93 -7.09 3.85
C LEU A 20 -10.48 -7.95 2.70
N GLY A 21 -9.79 -9.03 2.34
CA GLY A 21 -10.17 -9.90 1.22
C GLY A 21 -9.78 -9.36 -0.17
N VAL A 22 -9.08 -8.22 -0.25
CA VAL A 22 -8.64 -7.65 -1.53
C VAL A 22 -7.41 -8.40 -2.06
N ARG A 23 -7.45 -8.82 -3.32
CA ARG A 23 -6.28 -9.41 -4.00
C ARG A 23 -5.25 -8.34 -4.31
N ALA A 24 -4.40 -8.03 -3.36
CA ALA A 24 -3.39 -6.99 -3.49
C ALA A 24 -1.99 -7.59 -3.69
N ILE A 25 -1.27 -7.10 -4.68
CA ILE A 25 0.10 -7.48 -5.02
C ILE A 25 1.01 -6.26 -4.83
N ALA A 26 2.11 -6.45 -4.13
CA ALA A 26 3.19 -5.47 -4.03
C ALA A 26 4.48 -6.06 -4.59
N PRO A 27 4.84 -5.73 -5.84
CA PRO A 27 6.10 -6.16 -6.42
C PRO A 27 7.30 -5.70 -5.60
N SER A 28 8.29 -6.56 -5.44
CA SER A 28 9.49 -6.28 -4.63
C SER A 28 10.46 -5.31 -5.30
N THR A 29 10.35 -5.12 -6.62
CA THR A 29 11.15 -4.17 -7.38
C THR A 29 10.29 -3.35 -8.34
N THR A 30 10.83 -2.23 -8.81
CA THR A 30 10.16 -1.38 -9.80
C THR A 30 10.05 -2.08 -11.16
N GLU A 31 11.00 -2.95 -11.49
CA GLU A 31 11.01 -3.74 -12.72
C GLU A 31 9.86 -4.76 -12.72
N TYR A 32 9.66 -5.46 -11.60
CA TYR A 32 8.50 -6.34 -11.45
C TYR A 32 7.19 -5.55 -11.48
N ALA A 33 7.16 -4.35 -10.90
CA ALA A 33 5.98 -3.48 -10.98
C ALA A 33 5.65 -3.09 -12.43
N ALA A 34 6.66 -2.79 -13.25
CA ALA A 34 6.48 -2.51 -14.67
C ALA A 34 5.96 -3.73 -15.45
N SER A 35 6.44 -4.94 -15.13
CA SER A 35 5.92 -6.17 -15.71
C SER A 35 4.46 -6.42 -15.34
N TYR A 36 4.08 -6.23 -14.08
CA TYR A 36 2.68 -6.36 -13.66
C TYR A 36 1.79 -5.30 -14.30
N SER A 37 2.25 -4.05 -14.41
CA SER A 37 1.45 -2.97 -15.00
C SER A 37 1.11 -3.22 -16.47
N PHE A 38 1.96 -3.97 -17.20
CA PHE A 38 1.70 -4.36 -18.56
C PHE A 38 0.51 -5.32 -18.72
N MET A 39 0.25 -6.16 -17.68
CA MET A 39 -0.83 -7.15 -17.71
C MET A 39 -2.13 -6.65 -17.04
N MET A 40 -2.13 -5.45 -16.45
CA MET A 40 -3.30 -4.88 -15.79
C MET A 40 -4.35 -4.46 -16.81
N THR A 41 -5.58 -4.32 -16.33
CA THR A 41 -6.76 -3.96 -17.13
C THR A 41 -7.55 -2.84 -16.45
N ASP A 42 -8.63 -2.40 -17.05
CA ASP A 42 -9.59 -1.44 -16.49
C ASP A 42 -10.34 -1.96 -15.23
N ARG A 43 -10.23 -3.26 -14.92
CA ARG A 43 -10.80 -3.91 -13.72
C ARG A 43 -9.84 -3.90 -12.54
N ASP A 44 -8.60 -3.51 -12.78
CA ASP A 44 -7.56 -3.42 -11.76
C ASP A 44 -7.42 -1.98 -11.26
N VAL A 45 -6.77 -1.80 -10.12
CA VAL A 45 -6.38 -0.49 -9.59
C VAL A 45 -4.88 -0.48 -9.32
N LEU A 46 -4.18 0.46 -9.93
CA LEU A 46 -2.76 0.66 -9.69
C LEU A 46 -2.56 1.72 -8.60
N VAL A 47 -2.06 1.32 -7.44
CA VAL A 47 -1.67 2.26 -6.39
C VAL A 47 -0.17 2.54 -6.48
N ILE A 48 0.20 3.80 -6.63
CA ILE A 48 1.58 4.27 -6.69
C ILE A 48 1.87 5.15 -5.47
N ILE A 49 2.92 4.80 -4.73
CA ILE A 49 3.42 5.56 -3.58
C ILE A 49 4.74 6.21 -3.98
N SER A 50 4.75 7.53 -4.08
CA SER A 50 5.94 8.28 -4.48
C SER A 50 5.95 9.66 -3.83
N SER A 51 6.72 9.83 -2.76
CA SER A 51 6.78 11.10 -2.02
C SER A 51 7.16 12.29 -2.91
N SER A 52 8.18 12.17 -3.74
CA SER A 52 8.59 13.23 -4.65
C SER A 52 7.76 13.32 -5.93
N GLY A 53 7.21 12.20 -6.39
CA GLY A 53 6.44 12.12 -7.64
C GLY A 53 7.24 12.49 -8.90
N ILE A 54 8.59 12.31 -8.88
CA ILE A 54 9.47 12.70 -10.00
C ILE A 54 10.31 11.54 -10.55
N SER A 55 10.11 10.33 -10.07
CA SER A 55 10.92 9.18 -10.51
C SER A 55 10.61 8.78 -11.94
N LYS A 56 11.59 8.89 -12.83
CA LYS A 56 11.50 8.41 -14.22
C LYS A 56 11.16 6.93 -14.33
N ARG A 57 11.53 6.11 -13.31
CA ARG A 57 11.23 4.67 -13.28
C ARG A 57 9.73 4.38 -13.23
N LEU A 58 8.93 5.33 -12.69
CA LEU A 58 7.46 5.20 -12.66
C LEU A 58 6.81 5.55 -14.00
N GLY A 59 7.52 6.28 -14.89
CA GLY A 59 6.96 6.72 -16.17
C GLY A 59 6.40 5.56 -16.98
N LYS A 60 7.18 4.48 -17.15
CA LYS A 60 6.73 3.30 -17.90
C LYS A 60 5.53 2.59 -17.26
N ILE A 61 5.44 2.59 -15.94
CA ILE A 61 4.31 2.01 -15.20
C ILE A 61 3.04 2.85 -15.46
N PHE A 62 3.17 4.17 -15.47
CA PHE A 62 2.09 5.06 -15.84
C PHE A 62 1.66 4.90 -17.29
N ASP A 63 2.63 4.80 -18.24
CA ASP A 63 2.34 4.59 -19.65
C ASP A 63 1.52 3.31 -19.86
N ASN A 64 1.95 2.19 -19.27
CA ASN A 64 1.22 0.93 -19.34
C ASN A 64 -0.20 1.04 -18.73
N ALA A 65 -0.35 1.74 -17.62
CA ALA A 65 -1.66 1.92 -16.99
C ALA A 65 -2.61 2.76 -17.86
N GLU A 66 -2.10 3.81 -18.51
CA GLU A 66 -2.87 4.62 -19.45
C GLU A 66 -3.28 3.81 -20.69
N ASP A 67 -2.33 3.06 -21.29
CA ASP A 67 -2.58 2.22 -22.46
C ASP A 67 -3.64 1.15 -22.19
N ASN A 68 -3.67 0.61 -20.97
CA ASN A 68 -4.60 -0.45 -20.55
C ASN A 68 -5.91 0.08 -19.93
N GLY A 69 -6.06 1.40 -19.77
CA GLY A 69 -7.21 2.00 -19.09
C GLY A 69 -7.25 1.71 -17.58
N THR A 70 -6.15 1.29 -16.99
CA THR A 70 -6.07 0.97 -15.55
C THR A 70 -6.12 2.24 -14.72
N PRO A 71 -7.09 2.42 -13.80
CA PRO A 71 -7.14 3.59 -12.94
C PRO A 71 -5.96 3.64 -11.97
N VAL A 72 -5.31 4.80 -11.91
CA VAL A 72 -4.18 5.03 -11.01
C VAL A 72 -4.60 5.86 -9.80
N VAL A 73 -4.23 5.39 -8.62
CA VAL A 73 -4.27 6.14 -7.35
C VAL A 73 -2.84 6.50 -6.97
N LEU A 74 -2.54 7.79 -6.92
CA LEU A 74 -1.23 8.30 -6.52
C LEU A 74 -1.25 8.79 -5.08
N ILE A 75 -0.35 8.27 -4.25
CA ILE A 75 -0.08 8.79 -2.91
C ILE A 75 1.24 9.54 -2.96
N THR A 76 1.22 10.85 -2.77
CA THR A 76 2.40 11.71 -2.93
C THR A 76 2.40 12.88 -1.94
N SER A 77 3.58 13.43 -1.66
CA SER A 77 3.72 14.71 -0.94
C SER A 77 3.97 15.91 -1.87
N ASN A 78 4.08 15.67 -3.18
CA ASN A 78 4.34 16.70 -4.15
C ASN A 78 3.11 17.00 -5.03
N PRO A 79 2.38 18.10 -4.78
CA PRO A 79 1.20 18.46 -5.58
C PRO A 79 1.57 18.92 -7.02
N GLN A 80 2.85 19.24 -7.27
CA GLN A 80 3.34 19.69 -8.57
C GLN A 80 3.91 18.55 -9.43
N SER A 81 3.84 17.30 -8.94
CA SER A 81 4.27 16.15 -9.72
C SER A 81 3.51 16.05 -11.04
N SER A 82 4.21 15.77 -12.12
CA SER A 82 3.59 15.50 -13.42
C SER A 82 2.64 14.30 -13.38
N PHE A 83 2.84 13.36 -12.46
CA PHE A 83 1.99 12.19 -12.27
C PHE A 83 0.62 12.52 -11.66
N VAL A 84 0.48 13.68 -10.99
CA VAL A 84 -0.82 14.14 -10.46
C VAL A 84 -1.86 14.22 -11.57
N LYS A 85 -1.51 14.80 -12.72
CA LYS A 85 -2.42 14.95 -13.88
C LYS A 85 -2.74 13.63 -14.59
N ARG A 86 -1.89 12.61 -14.41
CA ARG A 86 -2.02 11.27 -14.99
C ARG A 86 -2.74 10.29 -14.08
N SER A 87 -3.08 10.70 -12.86
CA SER A 87 -3.72 9.85 -11.87
C SER A 87 -5.22 10.11 -11.81
N LYS A 88 -6.03 9.05 -11.71
CA LYS A 88 -7.47 9.17 -11.53
C LYS A 88 -7.81 9.76 -10.15
N HIS A 89 -7.05 9.36 -9.12
CA HIS A 89 -7.18 9.87 -7.77
C HIS A 89 -5.80 10.19 -7.20
N VAL A 90 -5.72 11.29 -6.44
CA VAL A 90 -4.50 11.71 -5.77
C VAL A 90 -4.78 11.88 -4.28
N ILE A 91 -3.97 11.24 -3.46
CA ILE A 91 -4.02 11.38 -2.00
C ILE A 91 -2.73 12.07 -1.56
N MET A 92 -2.91 13.22 -0.91
CA MET A 92 -1.77 14.00 -0.43
C MET A 92 -1.31 13.51 0.93
N ALA A 93 -0.08 12.98 0.98
CA ALA A 93 0.60 12.58 2.20
C ALA A 93 1.70 13.59 2.51
N TYR A 94 1.30 14.78 2.96
CA TYR A 94 2.25 15.86 3.21
C TYR A 94 3.27 15.49 4.29
N GLN A 95 4.54 15.75 3.97
CA GLN A 95 5.66 15.62 4.87
C GLN A 95 6.25 16.99 5.13
N ARG A 96 6.13 17.47 6.38
CA ARG A 96 6.60 18.80 6.76
C ARG A 96 8.11 18.85 7.01
N ASP A 97 8.67 17.72 7.42
CA ASP A 97 10.04 17.71 7.91
C ASP A 97 11.03 17.21 6.87
N ARG A 98 11.89 18.10 6.45
CA ARG A 98 13.18 17.73 5.89
C ARG A 98 14.08 17.30 7.06
N LEU A 99 13.90 16.07 7.52
CA LEU A 99 14.63 15.54 8.69
C LEU A 99 16.16 15.55 8.54
N PHE A 100 16.68 15.75 7.31
CA PHE A 100 18.09 15.85 7.04
C PHE A 100 18.37 16.93 6.02
N ALA A 101 19.49 17.63 6.19
CA ALA A 101 19.94 18.77 5.39
C ALA A 101 20.07 18.52 3.88
N TYR A 102 19.98 17.28 3.42
CA TYR A 102 20.14 16.88 2.03
C TYR A 102 18.84 16.54 1.30
N GLY A 103 17.69 16.84 1.89
CA GLY A 103 16.41 16.84 1.18
C GLY A 103 15.82 15.46 0.82
N VAL A 104 16.38 14.37 1.34
CA VAL A 104 15.79 13.03 1.16
C VAL A 104 14.90 12.71 2.35
N PRO A 105 13.58 12.58 2.16
CA PRO A 105 12.69 12.19 3.24
C PRO A 105 12.87 10.69 3.54
N PHE A 106 13.41 10.38 4.71
CA PHE A 106 13.49 8.99 5.20
C PHE A 106 12.24 8.55 5.96
N SER A 107 11.43 9.50 6.43
CA SER A 107 10.21 9.19 7.17
C SER A 107 9.06 8.86 6.22
N HIS A 108 8.34 7.79 6.52
CA HIS A 108 7.10 7.39 5.83
C HIS A 108 5.86 7.57 6.71
N ASN A 109 5.96 8.31 7.82
CA ASN A 109 4.87 8.44 8.80
C ASN A 109 3.58 8.96 8.17
N SER A 110 3.66 10.01 7.33
CA SER A 110 2.47 10.57 6.68
C SER A 110 1.81 9.59 5.71
N VAL A 111 2.62 8.83 4.97
CA VAL A 111 2.11 7.81 4.03
C VAL A 111 1.52 6.64 4.80
N ASN A 112 2.18 6.18 5.87
CA ASN A 112 1.65 5.12 6.72
C ASN A 112 0.33 5.55 7.38
N PHE A 113 0.23 6.80 7.85
CA PHE A 113 -1.02 7.34 8.37
C PHE A 113 -2.15 7.31 7.31
N VAL A 114 -1.86 7.72 6.08
CA VAL A 114 -2.82 7.63 4.97
C VAL A 114 -3.26 6.18 4.73
N ILE A 115 -2.33 5.23 4.77
CA ILE A 115 -2.63 3.80 4.60
C ILE A 115 -3.53 3.29 5.72
N GLU A 116 -3.27 3.67 6.99
CA GLU A 116 -4.13 3.31 8.13
C GLU A 116 -5.54 3.86 7.97
N VAL A 117 -5.67 5.13 7.60
CA VAL A 117 -6.97 5.77 7.37
C VAL A 117 -7.73 5.08 6.23
N LEU A 118 -7.05 4.80 5.11
CA LEU A 118 -7.66 4.06 4.00
C LEU A 118 -8.12 2.66 4.43
N PHE A 119 -7.30 1.95 5.19
CA PHE A 119 -7.66 0.64 5.72
C PHE A 119 -8.93 0.71 6.57
N LEU A 120 -9.01 1.66 7.50
CA LEU A 120 -10.17 1.85 8.36
C LEU A 120 -11.44 2.19 7.56
N PHE A 121 -11.33 3.07 6.56
CA PHE A 121 -12.47 3.40 5.69
C PHE A 121 -12.93 2.21 4.87
N LEU A 122 -12.01 1.46 4.28
CA LEU A 122 -12.34 0.27 3.48
C LEU A 122 -12.96 -0.81 4.37
N HIS A 123 -12.42 -1.02 5.58
CA HIS A 123 -13.01 -1.93 6.56
C HIS A 123 -14.45 -1.53 6.92
N ALA A 124 -14.68 -0.24 7.21
CA ALA A 124 -16.00 0.26 7.57
C ALA A 124 -17.00 0.22 6.39
N SER A 125 -16.51 0.26 5.15
CA SER A 125 -17.34 0.28 3.94
C SER A 125 -17.63 -1.09 3.35
N SER A 126 -16.93 -2.13 3.76
CA SER A 126 -17.07 -3.50 3.24
C SER A 126 -17.84 -4.37 4.22
N VAL A 127 -18.95 -4.94 3.74
CA VAL A 127 -19.77 -5.87 4.54
C VAL A 127 -18.98 -7.13 4.90
N ASP A 128 -18.11 -7.59 4.01
CA ASP A 128 -17.38 -8.84 4.15
C ASP A 128 -16.02 -8.66 4.87
N ALA A 129 -15.58 -7.42 5.08
CA ALA A 129 -14.26 -7.15 5.67
C ALA A 129 -14.10 -7.74 7.08
N ALA A 130 -15.15 -7.66 7.91
CA ALA A 130 -15.13 -8.23 9.25
C ALA A 130 -14.98 -9.75 9.24
N GLU A 131 -15.63 -10.44 8.29
CA GLU A 131 -15.50 -11.88 8.11
C GLU A 131 -14.09 -12.26 7.63
N HIS A 132 -13.54 -11.54 6.67
CA HIS A 132 -12.17 -11.76 6.20
C HIS A 132 -11.12 -11.55 7.31
N ILE A 133 -11.27 -10.52 8.14
CA ILE A 133 -10.38 -10.30 9.29
C ILE A 133 -10.51 -11.46 10.28
N LYS A 134 -11.72 -11.96 10.52
CA LYS A 134 -11.94 -13.11 11.40
C LYS A 134 -11.27 -14.37 10.86
N LEU A 135 -11.44 -14.66 9.57
CA LEU A 135 -10.78 -15.81 8.91
C LEU A 135 -9.26 -15.67 8.98
N PHE A 136 -8.76 -14.46 8.78
CA PHE A 136 -7.33 -14.18 8.87
C PHE A 136 -6.81 -14.39 10.30
N SER A 137 -7.54 -13.96 11.35
CA SER A 137 -7.15 -14.18 12.74
C SER A 137 -7.07 -15.66 13.10
N HIS A 138 -8.02 -16.47 12.61
CA HIS A 138 -7.98 -17.92 12.82
C HIS A 138 -6.72 -18.57 12.22
N THR A 139 -6.27 -18.10 11.06
CA THR A 139 -5.02 -18.59 10.45
C THR A 139 -3.80 -18.35 11.36
N TYR A 140 -3.85 -17.29 12.17
CA TYR A 140 -2.77 -16.97 13.13
C TYR A 140 -2.99 -17.62 14.51
N ASP A 141 -4.22 -17.98 14.87
CA ASP A 141 -4.50 -18.70 16.11
C ASP A 141 -3.90 -20.11 16.07
N ASP A 142 -3.77 -20.71 14.88
CA ASP A 142 -3.09 -21.99 14.63
C ASP A 142 -1.57 -21.90 14.53
N LEU A 143 -1.01 -20.68 14.50
CA LEU A 143 0.42 -20.46 14.58
C LEU A 143 0.78 -20.21 16.04
N ASP A 144 1.62 -21.06 16.63
CA ASP A 144 2.10 -21.05 18.02
C ASP A 144 2.26 -19.66 18.63
N LYS A 145 1.16 -19.07 19.07
CA LYS A 145 1.18 -17.80 19.80
C LYS A 145 1.37 -18.07 21.28
N ILE A 146 2.46 -17.55 21.80
CA ILE A 146 2.78 -17.62 23.22
C ILE A 146 1.79 -16.77 24.06
N ILE A 147 1.08 -15.83 23.44
CA ILE A 147 0.13 -14.91 24.11
C ILE A 147 -1.15 -14.82 23.32
N ASP A 148 -2.27 -15.07 23.97
CA ASP A 148 -3.57 -14.67 23.43
C ASP A 148 -3.76 -13.14 23.55
N PHE A 149 -3.72 -12.46 22.42
CA PHE A 149 -3.87 -11.00 22.37
C PHE A 149 -5.26 -10.49 22.79
N ARG A 150 -6.27 -11.37 22.91
CA ARG A 150 -7.62 -11.00 23.36
C ARG A 150 -7.75 -11.03 24.87
N SER A 151 -7.18 -12.05 25.50
CA SER A 151 -7.18 -12.21 26.96
C SER A 151 -5.94 -11.60 27.60
N GLY A 152 -4.82 -11.46 26.85
CA GLY A 152 -3.52 -11.09 27.38
C GLY A 152 -2.84 -12.20 28.18
N GLU A 153 -3.39 -13.42 28.12
CA GLU A 153 -2.88 -14.59 28.83
C GLU A 153 -1.86 -15.36 27.97
N PHE A 154 -0.87 -15.96 28.62
CA PHE A 154 0.07 -16.86 27.95
C PHE A 154 -0.66 -18.15 27.56
N ILE A 155 -0.48 -18.57 26.32
CA ILE A 155 -0.96 -19.85 25.83
C ILE A 155 0.07 -20.90 26.27
N ASP A 156 -0.37 -21.88 27.07
CA ASP A 156 0.47 -23.02 27.44
C ASP A 156 0.67 -23.91 26.22
N LEU A 157 1.92 -24.11 25.83
CA LEU A 157 2.31 -24.94 24.68
C LEU A 157 2.51 -26.41 25.06
N GLU A 158 2.05 -26.80 26.23
CA GLU A 158 2.04 -28.20 26.65
C GLU A 158 0.69 -28.84 26.30
N ASP A 159 0.60 -29.35 25.04
CA ASP A 159 -0.15 -30.59 24.72
C ASP A 159 0.26 -31.13 23.34
#